data_1e5743a5972e5edfd29a46dc98f3f6b3
#
_entry.id   1e5743a5972e5edfd29a46dc98f3f6b3
#
_cell.length_a   1.000
_cell.length_b   1.000
_cell.length_c   1.000
_cell.angle_alpha   90.00
_cell.angle_beta   90.00
_cell.angle_gamma   90.00
#
_symmetry.space_group_name_H-M   'P 1'
#
loop_
_entity.id
_entity.type
_entity.pdbx_description
1 polymer ?
#
loop_
_entity_poly.entity_id
_entity_poly.type
_entity_poly.pdbx_seq_one_letter_code
_entity_poly.pdbx_strand_id
1 'polypeptide(L)'
;MPYPKATRTAISYRCIYNNHRDYYPDGPHSHHSYEVFIHIRGGHTFQLDEQLVPLRPLDVFVIPPGQKHGLPEAQPLKDYESLVLRLTADTLHELSFRDCDLRKELDHIILMHGQQLKITQEVWRNMTPLANAIKDDSPTLHPAERQISMGCLSTLLGILCFASQRGPQPYVTERNTAQSIVHLGVYLSQNFTDDCSLDELAQRFSISKYHLSRRFQQVYGVTPHQYIIRSRITYAKRLLQQGETPSNAALACGFNDYSAFLRAFTNQTGQSPSQWRKEHAAILPDDTDAPEDA
;
A
#
# COMPACT_ATOMS: atom_id res chain seq x y z
N MET A 1 9.35 -20.77 29.44
CA MET A 1 8.25 -19.82 29.57
C MET A 1 7.65 -19.65 28.18
N PRO A 2 6.35 -19.79 27.96
CA PRO A 2 5.77 -19.56 26.66
C PRO A 2 5.78 -18.06 26.36
N TYR A 3 6.33 -17.67 25.22
CA TYR A 3 6.25 -16.32 24.70
C TYR A 3 4.79 -15.85 24.67
N PRO A 4 4.48 -14.63 25.14
CA PRO A 4 3.13 -14.09 25.04
C PRO A 4 2.74 -14.06 23.55
N LYS A 5 1.58 -14.62 23.24
CA LYS A 5 0.95 -14.48 21.91
C LYS A 5 0.68 -12.99 21.69
N ALA A 6 1.60 -12.30 21.02
CA ALA A 6 1.27 -11.01 20.44
C ALA A 6 0.05 -11.21 19.56
N THR A 7 -1.01 -10.48 19.82
CA THR A 7 -2.14 -10.31 18.89
C THR A 7 -1.59 -9.58 17.68
N ARG A 8 -1.06 -10.37 16.73
CA ARG A 8 -0.54 -9.86 15.46
C ARG A 8 -1.69 -9.21 14.71
N THR A 9 -1.56 -7.93 14.40
CA THR A 9 -2.21 -7.35 13.23
C THR A 9 -1.86 -8.29 12.08
N ALA A 10 -2.85 -8.91 11.44
CA ALA A 10 -2.57 -9.91 10.43
C ALA A 10 -1.85 -9.24 9.27
N ILE A 11 -0.54 -9.47 9.17
CA ILE A 11 0.24 -9.13 7.98
C ILE A 11 -0.36 -9.97 6.87
N SER A 12 -0.90 -9.33 5.87
CA SER A 12 -1.47 -10.03 4.73
C SER A 12 -0.77 -9.57 3.46
N TYR A 13 -0.11 -10.51 2.82
CA TYR A 13 0.44 -10.34 1.48
C TYR A 13 0.16 -11.59 0.65
N ARG A 14 0.12 -11.42 -0.66
CA ARG A 14 0.08 -12.51 -1.63
C ARG A 14 1.10 -12.26 -2.72
N CYS A 15 1.74 -13.33 -3.18
CA CYS A 15 2.64 -13.32 -4.32
C CYS A 15 2.17 -14.40 -5.31
N ILE A 16 1.50 -13.97 -6.37
CA ILE A 16 0.90 -14.88 -7.35
C ILE A 16 1.75 -14.81 -8.63
N TYR A 17 2.43 -15.91 -8.95
CA TYR A 17 3.13 -16.07 -10.22
C TYR A 17 2.26 -16.87 -11.17
N ASN A 18 1.69 -16.20 -12.16
CA ASN A 18 0.88 -16.81 -13.19
C ASN A 18 1.79 -17.22 -14.35
N ASN A 19 1.82 -18.50 -14.67
CA ASN A 19 2.51 -19.06 -15.84
C ASN A 19 1.64 -20.18 -16.42
N HIS A 20 0.72 -19.80 -17.30
CA HIS A 20 -0.29 -20.69 -17.83
C HIS A 20 -0.29 -20.68 -19.35
N ARG A 21 -0.43 -21.89 -19.95
CA ARG A 21 -0.62 -22.01 -21.39
C ARG A 21 -1.95 -21.44 -21.84
N ASP A 22 -2.99 -21.63 -21.02
CA ASP A 22 -4.32 -21.03 -21.17
C ASP A 22 -4.71 -20.42 -19.81
N TYR A 23 -4.74 -19.09 -19.71
CA TYR A 23 -5.13 -18.36 -18.51
C TYR A 23 -6.51 -17.75 -18.69
N TYR A 24 -7.39 -17.98 -17.72
CA TYR A 24 -8.74 -17.43 -17.69
C TYR A 24 -8.79 -16.28 -16.69
N PRO A 25 -8.86 -15.02 -17.16
CA PRO A 25 -8.94 -13.88 -16.26
C PRO A 25 -10.27 -13.86 -15.49
N ASP A 26 -10.22 -13.47 -14.21
CA ASP A 26 -11.41 -13.23 -13.39
C ASP A 26 -12.16 -11.93 -13.75
N GLY A 27 -11.60 -11.15 -14.68
CA GLY A 27 -12.10 -9.83 -15.06
C GLY A 27 -11.69 -8.72 -14.09
N PRO A 28 -12.05 -7.46 -14.44
CA PRO A 28 -11.69 -6.31 -13.63
C PRO A 28 -12.38 -6.31 -12.25
N HIS A 29 -11.59 -6.10 -11.21
CA HIS A 29 -12.02 -6.08 -9.80
C HIS A 29 -11.35 -4.95 -9.01
N SER A 30 -11.67 -4.81 -7.74
CA SER A 30 -11.00 -3.88 -6.83
C SER A 30 -10.85 -4.50 -5.44
N HIS A 31 -9.83 -4.09 -4.71
CA HIS A 31 -9.57 -4.54 -3.33
C HIS A 31 -8.90 -3.45 -2.49
N HIS A 32 -8.78 -3.66 -1.17
CA HIS A 32 -8.24 -2.67 -0.23
C HIS A 32 -6.72 -2.77 -0.01
N SER A 33 -6.00 -3.48 -0.89
CA SER A 33 -4.54 -3.62 -0.85
C SER A 33 -3.90 -2.83 -1.99
N TYR A 34 -2.63 -2.45 -1.82
CA TYR A 34 -1.77 -2.11 -2.95
C TYR A 34 -1.55 -3.36 -3.79
N GLU A 35 -1.47 -3.18 -5.10
CA GLU A 35 -1.06 -4.25 -6.01
C GLU A 35 0.10 -3.77 -6.89
N VAL A 36 1.12 -4.61 -7.01
CA VAL A 36 2.18 -4.47 -8.01
C VAL A 36 1.99 -5.60 -9.01
N PHE A 37 1.54 -5.25 -10.21
CA PHE A 37 1.35 -6.18 -11.31
C PHE A 37 2.49 -6.03 -12.30
N ILE A 38 3.24 -7.11 -12.56
CA ILE A 38 4.32 -7.17 -13.53
C ILE A 38 3.89 -8.10 -14.65
N HIS A 39 3.72 -7.52 -15.86
CA HIS A 39 3.42 -8.30 -17.05
C HIS A 39 4.70 -8.84 -17.69
N ILE A 40 4.74 -10.14 -17.97
CA ILE A 40 5.93 -10.78 -18.54
C ILE A 40 5.68 -11.14 -20.01
N ARG A 41 4.57 -11.83 -20.29
CA ARG A 41 4.17 -12.18 -21.66
C ARG A 41 2.71 -12.60 -21.75
N GLY A 42 2.18 -12.72 -22.97
CA GLY A 42 0.77 -13.01 -23.24
C GLY A 42 -0.13 -11.81 -22.91
N GLY A 43 -1.42 -11.92 -23.15
CA GLY A 43 -2.38 -10.83 -22.91
C GLY A 43 -2.17 -9.64 -23.87
N HIS A 44 -3.18 -8.78 -23.94
CA HIS A 44 -3.13 -7.64 -24.86
C HIS A 44 -3.43 -6.32 -24.19
N THR A 45 -4.25 -6.33 -23.14
CA THR A 45 -4.82 -5.13 -22.56
C THR A 45 -4.96 -5.28 -21.04
N PHE A 46 -4.71 -4.21 -20.32
CA PHE A 46 -4.98 -4.09 -18.90
C PHE A 46 -5.99 -2.97 -18.68
N GLN A 47 -6.98 -3.20 -17.85
CA GLN A 47 -7.96 -2.20 -17.51
C GLN A 47 -7.59 -1.52 -16.19
N LEU A 48 -7.58 -0.18 -16.22
CA LEU A 48 -7.49 0.68 -15.05
C LEU A 48 -8.71 1.60 -15.04
N ASP A 49 -9.64 1.38 -14.13
CA ASP A 49 -10.95 2.03 -14.10
C ASP A 49 -11.72 1.86 -15.44
N GLU A 50 -11.92 2.93 -16.19
CA GLU A 50 -12.57 2.92 -17.50
C GLU A 50 -11.57 2.93 -18.67
N GLN A 51 -10.26 2.91 -18.37
CA GLN A 51 -9.22 2.99 -19.40
C GLN A 51 -8.65 1.60 -19.72
N LEU A 52 -8.48 1.35 -21.01
CA LEU A 52 -7.79 0.18 -21.53
C LEU A 52 -6.37 0.56 -21.91
N VAL A 53 -5.38 -0.08 -21.30
CA VAL A 53 -3.97 0.19 -21.49
C VAL A 53 -3.31 -1.01 -22.15
N PRO A 54 -2.58 -0.83 -23.27
CA PRO A 54 -1.88 -1.94 -23.91
C PRO A 54 -0.80 -2.52 -22.98
N LEU A 55 -0.76 -3.84 -22.87
CA LEU A 55 0.28 -4.57 -22.16
C LEU A 55 1.48 -4.85 -23.07
N ARG A 56 2.65 -4.54 -22.57
CA ARG A 56 3.93 -4.89 -23.21
C ARG A 56 4.78 -5.70 -22.22
N PRO A 57 5.64 -6.60 -22.68
CA PRO A 57 6.53 -7.33 -21.79
C PRO A 57 7.32 -6.40 -20.86
N LEU A 58 7.33 -6.74 -19.57
CA LEU A 58 7.98 -5.99 -18.49
C LEU A 58 7.35 -4.63 -18.16
N ASP A 59 6.11 -4.41 -18.57
CA ASP A 59 5.30 -3.33 -18.01
C ASP A 59 4.95 -3.70 -16.55
N VAL A 60 5.07 -2.70 -15.69
CA VAL A 60 4.73 -2.80 -14.27
C VAL A 60 3.65 -1.79 -13.96
N PHE A 61 2.59 -2.24 -13.29
CA PHE A 61 1.54 -1.38 -12.80
C PHE A 61 1.56 -1.37 -11.27
N VAL A 62 1.56 -0.18 -10.69
CA VAL A 62 1.39 0.03 -9.26
C VAL A 62 -0.02 0.56 -9.03
N ILE A 63 -0.85 -0.23 -8.39
CA ILE A 63 -2.28 0.01 -8.25
C ILE A 63 -2.58 0.30 -6.78
N PRO A 64 -3.13 1.50 -6.47
CA PRO A 64 -3.51 1.85 -5.11
C PRO A 64 -4.79 1.11 -4.67
N PRO A 65 -5.02 1.02 -3.35
CA PRO A 65 -6.23 0.42 -2.81
C PRO A 65 -7.52 1.05 -3.37
N GLY A 66 -8.48 0.20 -3.73
CA GLY A 66 -9.81 0.62 -4.17
C GLY A 66 -9.95 0.90 -5.67
N GLN A 67 -8.86 1.02 -6.42
CA GLN A 67 -8.92 1.23 -7.86
C GLN A 67 -9.37 -0.05 -8.59
N LYS A 68 -10.29 0.10 -9.54
CA LYS A 68 -10.73 -1.02 -10.39
C LYS A 68 -9.67 -1.32 -11.44
N HIS A 69 -9.25 -2.58 -11.51
CA HIS A 69 -8.18 -3.02 -12.41
C HIS A 69 -8.32 -4.50 -12.76
N GLY A 70 -7.64 -4.92 -13.81
CA GLY A 70 -7.59 -6.33 -14.22
C GLY A 70 -7.47 -6.53 -15.72
N LEU A 71 -7.54 -7.77 -16.13
CA LEU A 71 -7.55 -8.17 -17.53
C LEU A 71 -9.01 -8.24 -18.02
N PRO A 72 -9.40 -7.43 -19.01
CA PRO A 72 -10.79 -7.34 -19.45
C PRO A 72 -11.21 -8.47 -20.39
N GLU A 73 -10.28 -9.31 -20.81
CA GLU A 73 -10.53 -10.36 -21.80
C GLU A 73 -11.52 -11.41 -21.28
N ALA A 74 -12.53 -11.69 -22.07
CA ALA A 74 -13.51 -12.76 -21.77
C ALA A 74 -13.06 -14.14 -22.27
N GLN A 75 -11.96 -14.23 -23.00
CA GLN A 75 -11.41 -15.46 -23.56
C GLN A 75 -10.05 -15.79 -22.90
N PRO A 76 -9.65 -17.08 -22.91
CA PRO A 76 -8.38 -17.48 -22.33
C PRO A 76 -7.21 -16.82 -23.06
N LEU A 77 -6.27 -16.28 -22.27
CA LEU A 77 -5.02 -15.72 -22.76
C LEU A 77 -4.01 -16.84 -23.01
N LYS A 78 -3.38 -16.83 -24.18
CA LYS A 78 -2.36 -17.82 -24.55
C LYS A 78 -0.99 -17.44 -24.00
N ASP A 79 -0.27 -18.45 -23.50
CA ASP A 79 1.10 -18.30 -22.98
C ASP A 79 1.25 -17.09 -22.02
N TYR A 80 0.25 -16.91 -21.14
CA TYR A 80 0.20 -15.79 -20.22
C TYR A 80 1.14 -15.96 -19.05
N GLU A 81 1.91 -14.90 -18.77
CA GLU A 81 2.84 -14.88 -17.64
C GLU A 81 2.84 -13.50 -16.97
N SER A 82 2.64 -13.50 -15.65
CA SER A 82 2.66 -12.29 -14.83
C SER A 82 3.05 -12.60 -13.39
N LEU A 83 3.55 -11.60 -12.69
CA LEU A 83 3.73 -11.60 -11.25
C LEU A 83 2.80 -10.55 -10.63
N VAL A 84 2.04 -10.97 -9.62
CA VAL A 84 1.12 -10.11 -8.87
C VAL A 84 1.51 -10.13 -7.40
N LEU A 85 1.81 -8.96 -6.85
CA LEU A 85 2.04 -8.77 -5.41
C LEU A 85 0.88 -7.97 -4.84
N ARG A 86 0.15 -8.53 -3.88
CA ARG A 86 -0.88 -7.82 -3.10
C ARG A 86 -0.38 -7.57 -1.70
N LEU A 87 -0.43 -6.31 -1.26
CA LEU A 87 0.21 -5.84 -0.03
C LEU A 87 -0.74 -4.90 0.71
N THR A 88 -1.02 -5.20 1.97
CA THR A 88 -1.75 -4.25 2.82
C THR A 88 -0.84 -3.07 3.20
N ALA A 89 -1.44 -1.96 3.64
CA ALA A 89 -0.68 -0.82 4.14
C ALA A 89 0.17 -1.19 5.37
N ASP A 90 -0.33 -2.08 6.22
CA ASP A 90 0.39 -2.59 7.39
C ASP A 90 1.60 -3.43 6.97
N THR A 91 1.46 -4.29 5.94
CA THR A 91 2.56 -5.05 5.37
C THR A 91 3.64 -4.13 4.80
N LEU A 92 3.26 -3.12 4.00
CA LEU A 92 4.22 -2.16 3.46
C LEU A 92 4.97 -1.42 4.56
N HIS A 93 4.28 -1.08 5.66
CA HIS A 93 4.92 -0.47 6.81
C HIS A 93 5.93 -1.41 7.47
N GLU A 94 5.60 -2.69 7.69
CA GLU A 94 6.53 -3.66 8.29
C GLU A 94 7.72 -4.01 7.39
N LEU A 95 7.54 -3.94 6.06
CA LEU A 95 8.61 -4.11 5.09
C LEU A 95 9.52 -2.88 4.96
N SER A 96 9.06 -1.72 5.43
CA SER A 96 9.81 -0.46 5.39
C SER A 96 10.97 -0.47 6.37
N PHE A 97 12.09 0.13 6.01
CA PHE A 97 13.29 0.14 6.82
C PHE A 97 13.85 1.55 6.98
N ARG A 98 14.00 2.03 8.21
CA ARG A 98 14.56 3.35 8.57
C ARG A 98 13.95 4.48 7.71
N ASP A 99 14.76 5.02 6.79
CA ASP A 99 14.39 6.17 5.95
C ASP A 99 13.67 5.78 4.64
N CYS A 100 13.46 4.47 4.39
CA CYS A 100 12.74 3.97 3.23
C CYS A 100 11.32 3.53 3.61
N ASP A 101 10.35 4.38 3.37
CA ASP A 101 8.92 4.09 3.51
C ASP A 101 8.38 3.56 2.18
N LEU A 102 8.25 2.24 2.06
CA LEU A 102 7.84 1.59 0.82
C LEU A 102 6.45 2.02 0.33
N ARG A 103 5.56 2.40 1.23
CA ARG A 103 4.27 2.96 0.83
C ARG A 103 4.45 4.28 0.10
N LYS A 104 5.26 5.20 0.65
CA LYS A 104 5.56 6.48 0.00
C LYS A 104 6.28 6.30 -1.33
N GLU A 105 7.16 5.31 -1.41
CA GLU A 105 7.85 4.99 -2.65
C GLU A 105 6.89 4.49 -3.74
N LEU A 106 5.95 3.59 -3.41
CA LEU A 106 4.92 3.15 -4.36
C LEU A 106 4.00 4.30 -4.76
N ASP A 107 3.59 5.14 -3.81
CA ASP A 107 2.81 6.35 -4.09
C ASP A 107 3.59 7.31 -5.00
N HIS A 108 4.92 7.43 -4.81
CA HIS A 108 5.78 8.23 -5.67
C HIS A 108 5.84 7.67 -7.10
N ILE A 109 5.95 6.34 -7.26
CA ILE A 109 5.88 5.70 -8.57
C ILE A 109 4.56 6.05 -9.28
N ILE A 110 3.44 5.97 -8.58
CA ILE A 110 2.11 6.32 -9.12
C ILE A 110 2.10 7.78 -9.60
N LEU A 111 2.65 8.71 -8.80
CA LEU A 111 2.71 10.13 -9.15
C LEU A 111 3.58 10.41 -10.37
N MET A 112 4.77 9.83 -10.39
CA MET A 112 5.78 10.14 -11.40
C MET A 112 5.57 9.40 -12.71
N HIS A 113 5.05 8.18 -12.65
CA HIS A 113 4.91 7.31 -13.81
C HIS A 113 3.46 7.05 -14.24
N GLY A 114 2.47 7.70 -13.59
CA GLY A 114 1.05 7.51 -13.93
C GLY A 114 0.60 6.05 -13.77
N GLN A 115 1.10 5.36 -12.77
CA GLN A 115 0.86 3.95 -12.42
C GLN A 115 1.52 2.90 -13.34
N GLN A 116 2.03 3.27 -14.50
CA GLN A 116 2.71 2.34 -15.42
C GLN A 116 4.17 2.72 -15.57
N LEU A 117 5.05 1.81 -15.26
CA LEU A 117 6.48 1.92 -15.54
C LEU A 117 6.97 0.70 -16.29
N LYS A 118 8.12 0.79 -16.90
CA LYS A 118 8.77 -0.33 -17.58
C LYS A 118 10.09 -0.66 -16.93
N ILE A 119 10.28 -1.94 -16.61
CA ILE A 119 11.56 -2.45 -16.12
C ILE A 119 12.38 -3.10 -17.24
N THR A 120 13.68 -3.21 -17.03
CA THR A 120 14.58 -3.89 -17.97
C THR A 120 14.61 -5.41 -17.71
N GLN A 121 15.09 -6.18 -18.70
CA GLN A 121 15.34 -7.62 -18.53
C GLN A 121 16.34 -7.92 -17.39
N GLU A 122 17.29 -7.03 -17.17
CA GLU A 122 18.26 -7.17 -16.07
C GLU A 122 17.56 -7.03 -14.72
N VAL A 123 16.73 -6.01 -14.54
CA VAL A 123 15.91 -5.80 -13.33
C VAL A 123 15.03 -7.02 -13.10
N TRP A 124 14.33 -7.50 -14.11
CA TRP A 124 13.47 -8.69 -14.00
C TRP A 124 14.26 -9.93 -13.59
N ARG A 125 15.42 -10.18 -14.17
CA ARG A 125 16.30 -11.30 -13.78
C ARG A 125 16.71 -11.26 -12.30
N ASN A 126 16.94 -10.07 -11.76
CA ASN A 126 17.28 -9.89 -10.36
C ASN A 126 16.05 -10.10 -9.42
N MET A 127 14.84 -9.80 -9.91
CA MET A 127 13.60 -9.97 -9.15
C MET A 127 13.08 -11.41 -9.15
N THR A 128 13.29 -12.16 -10.23
CA THR A 128 12.74 -13.52 -10.40
C THR A 128 13.10 -14.49 -9.26
N PRO A 129 14.35 -14.62 -8.81
CA PRO A 129 14.70 -15.52 -7.70
C PRO A 129 14.01 -15.14 -6.39
N LEU A 130 13.85 -13.83 -6.15
CA LEU A 130 13.15 -13.32 -4.97
C LEU A 130 11.66 -13.66 -5.03
N ALA A 131 11.03 -13.41 -6.18
CA ALA A 131 9.62 -13.74 -6.39
C ALA A 131 9.32 -15.23 -6.16
N ASN A 132 10.20 -16.11 -6.66
CA ASN A 132 10.07 -17.56 -6.49
C ASN A 132 10.27 -18.03 -5.04
N ALA A 133 10.95 -17.25 -4.22
CA ALA A 133 11.18 -17.57 -2.80
C ALA A 133 10.06 -17.08 -1.87
N ILE A 134 9.16 -16.23 -2.37
CA ILE A 134 8.05 -15.70 -1.58
C ILE A 134 6.94 -16.73 -1.52
N LYS A 135 6.50 -17.07 -0.33
CA LYS A 135 5.31 -17.88 -0.06
C LYS A 135 4.18 -16.98 0.44
N ASP A 136 2.97 -17.26 0.00
CA ASP A 136 1.77 -16.54 0.45
C ASP A 136 1.65 -16.56 1.97
N ASP A 137 1.22 -15.44 2.55
CA ASP A 137 0.98 -15.35 3.98
C ASP A 137 -0.19 -16.27 4.37
N SER A 138 0.09 -17.20 5.26
CA SER A 138 -0.86 -18.20 5.73
C SER A 138 -0.64 -18.43 7.23
N PRO A 139 -1.71 -18.69 8.01
CA PRO A 139 -1.58 -19.08 9.42
C PRO A 139 -0.71 -20.32 9.66
N THR A 140 -0.59 -21.19 8.65
CA THR A 140 0.20 -22.41 8.70
C THR A 140 1.65 -22.22 8.24
N LEU A 141 2.01 -21.05 7.70
CA LEU A 141 3.36 -20.76 7.23
C LEU A 141 4.35 -20.77 8.38
N HIS A 142 5.43 -21.52 8.24
CA HIS A 142 6.48 -21.58 9.27
C HIS A 142 7.10 -20.19 9.48
N PRO A 143 7.38 -19.78 10.74
CA PRO A 143 7.92 -18.43 11.03
C PRO A 143 9.19 -18.08 10.23
N ALA A 144 10.10 -19.03 10.03
CA ALA A 144 11.31 -18.80 9.23
C ALA A 144 11.01 -18.60 7.74
N GLU A 145 10.02 -19.31 7.18
CA GLU A 145 9.60 -19.10 5.79
C GLU A 145 8.92 -17.75 5.60
N ARG A 146 8.14 -17.30 6.60
CA ARG A 146 7.57 -15.96 6.62
C ARG A 146 8.67 -14.89 6.65
N GLN A 147 9.71 -15.08 7.48
CA GLN A 147 10.84 -14.16 7.55
C GLN A 147 11.59 -14.08 6.21
N ILE A 148 11.81 -15.21 5.54
CA ILE A 148 12.41 -15.26 4.20
C ILE A 148 11.52 -14.51 3.21
N SER A 149 10.23 -14.80 3.17
CA SER A 149 9.27 -14.13 2.27
C SER A 149 9.24 -12.62 2.48
N MET A 150 9.23 -12.14 3.73
CA MET A 150 9.26 -10.72 4.06
C MET A 150 10.55 -10.06 3.57
N GLY A 151 11.71 -10.70 3.77
CA GLY A 151 12.99 -10.22 3.26
C GLY A 151 13.03 -10.14 1.73
N CYS A 152 12.53 -11.16 1.05
CA CYS A 152 12.43 -11.19 -0.41
C CYS A 152 11.47 -10.10 -0.95
N LEU A 153 10.30 -9.92 -0.31
CA LEU A 153 9.35 -8.86 -0.65
C LEU A 153 9.96 -7.46 -0.49
N SER A 154 10.61 -7.19 0.65
CA SER A 154 11.26 -5.90 0.90
C SER A 154 12.34 -5.61 -0.15
N THR A 155 13.18 -6.61 -0.46
CA THR A 155 14.24 -6.48 -1.47
C THR A 155 13.65 -6.27 -2.87
N LEU A 156 12.62 -7.03 -3.25
CA LEU A 156 11.97 -6.93 -4.55
C LEU A 156 11.34 -5.54 -4.76
N LEU A 157 10.61 -5.03 -3.76
CA LEU A 157 10.05 -3.70 -3.80
C LEU A 157 11.13 -2.62 -3.83
N GLY A 158 12.21 -2.78 -3.07
CA GLY A 158 13.36 -1.87 -3.11
C GLY A 158 14.02 -1.81 -4.50
N ILE A 159 14.20 -2.95 -5.17
CA ILE A 159 14.70 -3.01 -6.56
C ILE A 159 13.75 -2.26 -7.50
N LEU A 160 12.43 -2.44 -7.35
CA LEU A 160 11.43 -1.75 -8.17
C LEU A 160 11.48 -0.24 -7.96
N CYS A 161 11.50 0.21 -6.71
CA CYS A 161 11.60 1.64 -6.37
C CYS A 161 12.89 2.25 -6.92
N PHE A 162 14.01 1.57 -6.79
CA PHE A 162 15.29 2.03 -7.35
C PHE A 162 15.27 2.07 -8.89
N ALA A 163 14.68 1.07 -9.53
CA ALA A 163 14.55 1.03 -10.99
C ALA A 163 13.65 2.16 -11.51
N SER A 164 12.61 2.52 -10.78
CA SER A 164 11.69 3.62 -11.16
C SER A 164 12.39 4.98 -11.23
N GLN A 165 13.41 5.20 -10.41
CA GLN A 165 14.18 6.46 -10.39
C GLN A 165 15.13 6.60 -11.59
N ARG A 166 15.47 5.50 -12.26
CA ARG A 166 16.43 5.44 -13.38
C ARG A 166 15.79 5.18 -14.74
N GLY A 167 14.50 4.89 -14.76
CA GLY A 167 13.75 4.57 -15.98
C GLY A 167 13.48 5.78 -16.88
N PRO A 168 13.14 5.56 -18.16
CA PRO A 168 12.68 6.63 -19.04
C PRO A 168 11.42 7.27 -18.45
N GLN A 169 11.35 8.61 -18.54
CA GLN A 169 10.21 9.40 -18.09
C GLN A 169 8.89 8.90 -18.70
N PRO A 170 7.78 8.99 -17.98
CA PRO A 170 6.52 8.38 -18.37
C PRO A 170 5.99 8.94 -19.69
N TYR A 171 5.22 8.10 -20.40
CA TYR A 171 4.28 8.59 -21.39
C TYR A 171 3.24 9.46 -20.68
N VAL A 172 3.45 10.77 -20.68
CA VAL A 172 2.43 11.75 -20.24
C VAL A 172 1.33 11.74 -21.29
N THR A 173 0.38 10.82 -21.15
CA THR A 173 -0.92 10.96 -21.79
C THR A 173 -1.68 12.07 -21.09
N GLU A 174 -2.41 12.88 -21.85
CA GLU A 174 -3.19 14.04 -21.39
C GLU A 174 -3.88 13.77 -20.05
N ARG A 175 -3.80 14.76 -19.14
CA ARG A 175 -4.36 14.73 -17.79
C ARG A 175 -5.85 14.34 -17.83
N ASN A 176 -6.12 13.08 -17.65
CA ASN A 176 -7.49 12.57 -17.53
C ASN A 176 -7.96 12.75 -16.08
N THR A 177 -9.24 13.03 -15.86
CA THR A 177 -9.86 13.22 -14.53
C THR A 177 -9.60 12.02 -13.60
N ALA A 178 -9.47 10.81 -14.15
CA ALA A 178 -9.13 9.61 -13.39
C ALA A 178 -7.73 9.67 -12.78
N GLN A 179 -6.71 10.11 -13.52
CA GLN A 179 -5.36 10.32 -13.00
C GLN A 179 -5.34 11.38 -11.90
N SER A 180 -6.13 12.44 -12.03
CA SER A 180 -6.24 13.48 -10.99
C SER A 180 -6.78 12.93 -9.67
N ILE A 181 -7.70 11.95 -9.69
CA ILE A 181 -8.23 11.30 -8.47
C ILE A 181 -7.19 10.37 -7.83
N VAL A 182 -6.41 9.64 -8.61
CA VAL A 182 -5.31 8.81 -8.09
C VAL A 182 -4.24 9.70 -7.46
N HIS A 183 -3.84 10.78 -8.14
CA HIS A 183 -2.92 11.76 -7.59
C HIS A 183 -3.46 12.42 -6.31
N LEU A 184 -4.75 12.67 -6.22
CA LEU A 184 -5.39 13.13 -4.98
C LEU A 184 -5.24 12.11 -3.86
N GLY A 185 -5.48 10.82 -4.12
CA GLY A 185 -5.30 9.75 -3.14
C GLY A 185 -3.87 9.68 -2.60
N VAL A 186 -2.88 9.75 -3.50
CA VAL A 186 -1.47 9.82 -3.13
C VAL A 186 -1.17 11.07 -2.32
N TYR A 187 -1.64 12.25 -2.75
CA TYR A 187 -1.48 13.49 -2.00
C TYR A 187 -2.04 13.36 -0.58
N LEU A 188 -3.26 12.84 -0.42
CA LEU A 188 -3.87 12.65 0.89
C LEU A 188 -3.12 11.64 1.75
N SER A 189 -2.52 10.60 1.14
CA SER A 189 -1.72 9.61 1.87
C SER A 189 -0.43 10.19 2.45
N GLN A 190 0.11 11.22 1.83
CA GLN A 190 1.34 11.89 2.24
C GLN A 190 1.09 13.09 3.17
N ASN A 191 -0.09 13.74 3.06
CA ASN A 191 -0.41 14.99 3.75
C ASN A 191 -1.64 14.83 4.68
N PHE A 192 -1.91 13.64 5.20
CA PHE A 192 -3.08 13.38 6.04
C PHE A 192 -3.03 14.08 7.40
N THR A 193 -1.85 14.50 7.85
CA THR A 193 -1.69 15.29 9.09
C THR A 193 -2.13 16.73 8.94
N ASP A 194 -2.10 17.24 7.72
CA ASP A 194 -2.42 18.64 7.40
C ASP A 194 -3.94 18.84 7.37
N ASP A 195 -4.35 20.08 7.57
CA ASP A 195 -5.76 20.45 7.47
C ASP A 195 -6.09 20.69 5.99
N CYS A 196 -6.63 19.69 5.34
CA CYS A 196 -7.00 19.73 3.93
C CYS A 196 -8.52 19.84 3.78
N SER A 197 -9.01 21.03 3.50
CA SER A 197 -10.43 21.21 3.17
C SER A 197 -10.76 20.65 1.78
N LEU A 198 -12.01 20.20 1.61
CA LEU A 198 -12.47 19.71 0.30
C LEU A 198 -12.41 20.83 -0.77
N ASP A 199 -12.48 22.11 -0.35
CA ASP A 199 -12.36 23.28 -1.21
C ASP A 199 -10.96 23.44 -1.78
N GLU A 200 -9.96 23.37 -0.92
CA GLU A 200 -8.55 23.45 -1.31
C GLU A 200 -8.16 22.31 -2.23
N LEU A 201 -8.63 21.10 -1.90
CA LEU A 201 -8.40 19.93 -2.75
C LEU A 201 -9.04 20.09 -4.12
N ALA A 202 -10.29 20.56 -4.18
CA ALA A 202 -11.00 20.82 -5.43
C ALA A 202 -10.29 21.86 -6.30
N GLN A 203 -9.81 22.96 -5.69
CA GLN A 203 -9.05 23.99 -6.35
C GLN A 203 -7.70 23.45 -6.85
N ARG A 204 -6.94 22.76 -5.98
CA ARG A 204 -5.60 22.22 -6.29
C ARG A 204 -5.61 21.24 -7.45
N PHE A 205 -6.63 20.38 -7.52
CA PHE A 205 -6.76 19.36 -8.55
C PHE A 205 -7.62 19.83 -9.74
N SER A 206 -8.11 21.09 -9.74
CA SER A 206 -8.96 21.66 -10.78
C SER A 206 -10.20 20.82 -11.08
N ILE A 207 -10.84 20.28 -10.05
CA ILE A 207 -12.03 19.44 -10.10
C ILE A 207 -13.09 20.04 -9.19
N SER A 208 -14.36 20.06 -9.60
CA SER A 208 -15.43 20.51 -8.70
C SER A 208 -15.56 19.60 -7.46
N LYS A 209 -15.90 20.14 -6.29
CA LYS A 209 -16.05 19.37 -5.03
C LYS A 209 -16.94 18.14 -5.19
N TYR A 210 -18.05 18.30 -5.90
CA TYR A 210 -18.99 17.22 -6.14
C TYR A 210 -18.34 16.08 -6.95
N HIS A 211 -17.68 16.42 -8.05
CA HIS A 211 -16.98 15.45 -8.89
C HIS A 211 -15.81 14.80 -8.16
N LEU A 212 -15.04 15.59 -7.41
CA LEU A 212 -13.92 15.10 -6.60
C LEU A 212 -14.40 14.06 -5.58
N SER A 213 -15.40 14.41 -4.75
CA SER A 213 -15.90 13.51 -3.71
C SER A 213 -16.51 12.22 -4.29
N ARG A 214 -17.36 12.37 -5.34
CA ARG A 214 -17.99 11.24 -6.00
C ARG A 214 -16.97 10.31 -6.67
N ARG A 215 -16.04 10.84 -7.43
CA ARG A 215 -15.02 10.06 -8.14
C ARG A 215 -14.03 9.42 -7.15
N PHE A 216 -13.63 10.15 -6.12
CA PHE A 216 -12.78 9.60 -5.07
C PHE A 216 -13.45 8.40 -4.38
N GLN A 217 -14.73 8.53 -4.06
CA GLN A 217 -15.49 7.43 -3.46
C GLN A 217 -15.66 6.24 -4.42
N GLN A 218 -15.80 6.48 -5.72
CA GLN A 218 -15.82 5.40 -6.72
C GLN A 218 -14.50 4.63 -6.78
N VAL A 219 -13.35 5.34 -6.70
CA VAL A 219 -12.01 4.76 -6.82
C VAL A 219 -11.57 4.13 -5.49
N TYR A 220 -11.76 4.81 -4.36
CA TYR A 220 -11.23 4.40 -3.05
C TYR A 220 -12.27 3.75 -2.13
N GLY A 221 -13.54 3.66 -2.55
CA GLY A 221 -14.63 3.09 -1.75
C GLY A 221 -15.05 3.95 -0.53
N VAL A 222 -14.36 5.07 -0.29
CA VAL A 222 -14.59 5.98 0.83
C VAL A 222 -14.47 7.43 0.39
N THR A 223 -15.07 8.36 1.15
CA THR A 223 -14.88 9.80 0.88
C THR A 223 -13.45 10.25 1.18
N PRO A 224 -12.96 11.38 0.60
CA PRO A 224 -11.65 11.93 0.94
C PRO A 224 -11.45 12.14 2.45
N HIS A 225 -12.45 12.65 3.13
CA HIS A 225 -12.42 12.85 4.59
C HIS A 225 -12.27 11.51 5.34
N GLN A 226 -13.05 10.49 4.98
CA GLN A 226 -12.91 9.16 5.59
C GLN A 226 -11.54 8.54 5.32
N TYR A 227 -10.97 8.78 4.14
CA TYR A 227 -9.62 8.33 3.79
C TYR A 227 -8.56 8.99 4.70
N ILE A 228 -8.63 10.31 4.90
CA ILE A 228 -7.76 11.06 5.82
C ILE A 228 -7.88 10.49 7.24
N ILE A 229 -9.11 10.34 7.75
CA ILE A 229 -9.33 9.80 9.10
C ILE A 229 -8.73 8.39 9.25
N ARG A 230 -8.92 7.51 8.27
CA ARG A 230 -8.31 6.17 8.29
C ARG A 230 -6.78 6.23 8.33
N SER A 231 -6.16 7.10 7.53
CA SER A 231 -4.71 7.31 7.51
C SER A 231 -4.20 7.82 8.87
N ARG A 232 -4.90 8.81 9.46
CA ARG A 232 -4.58 9.36 10.80
C ARG A 232 -4.65 8.27 11.88
N ILE A 233 -5.69 7.44 11.89
CA ILE A 233 -5.83 6.37 12.89
C ILE A 233 -4.76 5.27 12.69
N THR A 234 -4.43 4.92 11.46
CA THR A 234 -3.34 3.98 11.17
C THR A 234 -2.00 4.51 11.69
N TYR A 235 -1.74 5.79 11.52
CA TYR A 235 -0.53 6.44 12.06
C TYR A 235 -0.56 6.51 13.60
N ALA A 236 -1.72 6.82 14.20
CA ALA A 236 -1.89 6.85 15.65
C ALA A 236 -1.61 5.48 16.29
N LYS A 237 -2.08 4.39 15.69
CA LYS A 237 -1.78 3.02 16.16
C LYS A 237 -0.28 2.80 16.29
N ARG A 238 0.48 3.21 15.28
CA ARG A 238 1.95 3.09 15.28
C ARG A 238 2.59 3.90 16.40
N LEU A 239 2.19 5.15 16.57
CA LEU A 239 2.73 6.01 17.63
C LEU A 239 2.44 5.44 19.02
N LEU A 240 1.23 4.91 19.23
CA LEU A 240 0.84 4.26 20.48
C LEU A 240 1.65 2.98 20.75
N GLN A 241 1.97 2.20 19.72
CA GLN A 241 2.83 1.02 19.82
C GLN A 241 4.28 1.40 20.16
N GLN A 242 4.75 2.56 19.71
CA GLN A 242 6.05 3.13 20.03
C GLN A 242 6.11 3.76 21.44
N GLY A 243 5.01 3.68 22.20
CA GLY A 243 4.95 4.17 23.58
C GLY A 243 4.44 5.62 23.71
N GLU A 244 4.08 6.29 22.63
CA GLU A 244 3.51 7.64 22.69
C GLU A 244 2.23 7.70 23.50
N THR A 245 1.98 8.85 24.14
CA THR A 245 0.73 9.07 24.85
C THR A 245 -0.42 9.27 23.85
N PRO A 246 -1.69 8.91 24.22
CA PRO A 246 -2.84 9.15 23.37
C PRO A 246 -3.00 10.61 22.93
N SER A 247 -2.67 11.56 23.79
CA SER A 247 -2.75 13.00 23.48
C SER A 247 -1.70 13.41 22.46
N ASN A 248 -0.45 12.97 22.65
CA ASN A 248 0.63 13.23 21.67
C ASN A 248 0.33 12.57 20.32
N ALA A 249 -0.14 11.32 20.34
CA ALA A 249 -0.54 10.62 19.14
C ALA A 249 -1.67 11.34 18.37
N ALA A 250 -2.68 11.85 19.07
CA ALA A 250 -3.76 12.64 18.47
C ALA A 250 -3.22 13.89 17.76
N LEU A 251 -2.38 14.66 18.45
CA LEU A 251 -1.79 15.88 17.91
C LEU A 251 -0.89 15.58 16.70
N ALA A 252 0.02 14.61 16.82
CA ALA A 252 0.94 14.22 15.75
C ALA A 252 0.22 13.67 14.51
N CYS A 253 -1.00 13.12 14.67
CA CYS A 253 -1.84 12.65 13.57
C CYS A 253 -2.69 13.75 12.92
N GLY A 254 -2.62 15.00 13.40
CA GLY A 254 -3.36 16.12 12.84
C GLY A 254 -4.82 16.22 13.34
N PHE A 255 -5.15 15.68 14.53
CA PHE A 255 -6.43 15.95 15.16
C PHE A 255 -6.34 17.21 16.04
N ASN A 256 -7.16 18.21 15.72
CA ASN A 256 -7.24 19.45 16.47
C ASN A 256 -8.06 19.30 17.78
N ASP A 257 -8.88 18.24 17.88
CA ASP A 257 -9.71 17.92 19.04
C ASP A 257 -9.54 16.47 19.46
N TYR A 258 -9.15 16.26 20.73
CA TYR A 258 -8.96 14.94 21.30
C TYR A 258 -10.24 14.09 21.33
N SER A 259 -11.41 14.74 21.53
CA SER A 259 -12.69 14.02 21.53
C SER A 259 -13.03 13.48 20.14
N ALA A 260 -12.70 14.23 19.07
CA ALA A 260 -12.82 13.75 17.69
C ALA A 260 -11.89 12.57 17.41
N PHE A 261 -10.64 12.66 17.86
CA PHE A 261 -9.68 11.56 17.79
C PHE A 261 -10.19 10.31 18.50
N LEU A 262 -10.63 10.45 19.76
CA LEU A 262 -11.12 9.33 20.56
C LEU A 262 -12.29 8.62 19.87
N ARG A 263 -13.27 9.38 19.36
CA ARG A 263 -14.41 8.81 18.62
C ARG A 263 -13.95 8.08 17.35
N ALA A 264 -13.09 8.71 16.55
CA ALA A 264 -12.59 8.13 15.30
C ALA A 264 -11.78 6.86 15.57
N PHE A 265 -10.90 6.87 16.58
CA PHE A 265 -10.08 5.74 16.95
C PHE A 265 -10.94 4.56 17.44
N THR A 266 -11.87 4.82 18.37
CA THR A 266 -12.77 3.79 18.91
C THR A 266 -13.68 3.19 17.82
N ASN A 267 -14.21 4.02 16.92
CA ASN A 267 -15.03 3.54 15.81
C ASN A 267 -14.28 2.63 14.85
N GLN A 268 -12.99 2.84 14.65
CA GLN A 268 -12.18 2.02 13.72
C GLN A 268 -11.55 0.78 14.38
N THR A 269 -11.29 0.82 15.67
CA THR A 269 -10.53 -0.23 16.37
C THR A 269 -11.38 -1.05 17.34
N GLY A 270 -12.54 -0.55 17.71
CA GLY A 270 -13.38 -1.12 18.77
C GLY A 270 -12.87 -0.85 20.20
N GLN A 271 -11.73 -0.14 20.36
CA GLN A 271 -11.05 0.08 21.63
C GLN A 271 -10.66 1.55 21.79
N SER A 272 -10.49 2.01 23.04
CA SER A 272 -9.91 3.33 23.28
C SER A 272 -8.40 3.36 22.96
N PRO A 273 -7.82 4.54 22.62
CA PRO A 273 -6.39 4.66 22.38
C PRO A 273 -5.51 4.19 23.57
N SER A 274 -5.98 4.43 24.78
CA SER A 274 -5.28 4.01 26.01
C SER A 274 -5.29 2.48 26.19
N GLN A 275 -6.41 1.83 25.90
CA GLN A 275 -6.51 0.36 25.88
C GLN A 275 -5.60 -0.24 24.81
N TRP A 276 -5.68 0.31 23.57
CA TRP A 276 -4.83 -0.10 22.46
C TRP A 276 -3.34 -0.02 22.84
N ARG A 277 -2.91 1.13 23.40
CA ARG A 277 -1.53 1.32 23.84
C ARG A 277 -1.11 0.26 24.87
N LYS A 278 -1.94 0.00 25.87
CA LYS A 278 -1.65 -0.98 26.93
C LYS A 278 -1.47 -2.41 26.38
N GLU A 279 -2.23 -2.75 25.36
CA GLU A 279 -2.23 -4.09 24.76
C GLU A 279 -1.12 -4.28 23.70
N HIS A 280 -0.67 -3.18 23.05
CA HIS A 280 0.21 -3.24 21.90
C HIS A 280 1.52 -2.47 22.06
N ALA A 281 1.74 -1.77 23.17
CA ALA A 281 3.02 -1.10 23.40
C ALA A 281 4.14 -2.14 23.42
N ALA A 282 5.21 -1.89 22.65
CA ALA A 282 6.43 -2.66 22.76
C ALA A 282 6.91 -2.55 24.22
N ILE A 283 7.17 -3.68 24.87
CA ILE A 283 7.85 -3.70 26.18
C ILE A 283 9.25 -3.22 25.90
N LEU A 284 9.51 -1.94 26.14
CA LEU A 284 10.89 -1.45 26.23
C LEU A 284 11.53 -2.20 27.41
N PRO A 285 12.72 -2.76 27.28
CA PRO A 285 13.43 -3.33 28.41
C PRO A 285 13.58 -2.20 29.46
N ASP A 286 13.21 -2.52 30.69
CA ASP A 286 13.35 -1.64 31.84
C ASP A 286 14.85 -1.37 32.03
N ASP A 287 15.26 -0.11 31.91
CA ASP A 287 16.64 0.37 32.13
C ASP A 287 17.05 0.32 33.63
N THR A 288 16.43 -0.57 34.41
CA THR A 288 16.69 -0.69 35.86
C THR A 288 17.68 -1.77 36.25
N ASP A 289 18.44 -2.36 35.32
CA ASP A 289 19.58 -3.19 35.64
C ASP A 289 20.92 -2.48 35.32
N ALA A 290 21.13 -1.32 35.95
CA ALA A 290 22.50 -0.85 36.19
C ALA A 290 23.06 -1.66 37.37
N PRO A 291 24.16 -2.39 37.21
CA PRO A 291 24.80 -3.01 38.37
C PRO A 291 25.30 -1.90 39.31
N GLU A 292 24.77 -1.89 40.55
CA GLU A 292 25.40 -1.16 41.65
C GLU A 292 26.78 -1.75 41.84
N ASP A 293 27.79 -0.92 41.68
CA ASP A 293 29.18 -1.21 41.85
C ASP A 293 29.48 -1.75 43.26
N ALA A 294 30.28 -2.82 43.27
CA ALA A 294 31.16 -3.16 44.37
C ALA A 294 32.63 -2.97 43.96
#